data_9b6988232e6f0d6ced85f84b0107984d
#
_entry.id   9b6988232e6f0d6ced85f84b0107984d
#
_cell.length_a   1.000
_cell.length_b   1.000
_cell.length_c   1.000
_cell.angle_alpha   90.00
_cell.angle_beta   90.00
_cell.angle_gamma   90.00
#
_symmetry.space_group_name_H-M   'P 1'
#
loop_
_entity.id
_entity.type
_entity.pdbx_description
1 polymer ?
#
loop_
_entity_poly.entity_id
_entity_poly.type
_entity_poly.pdbx_seq_one_letter_code
_entity_poly.pdbx_strand_id
1 'polypeptide(L)'
;MVPPRLAPGATIGILGGGQLGRMTALAAARLGYRCHVFAGEPDSPAAQVSGAATAADFADRAALARFAAAVDIATFEFENVPVDAVRRVAAMTPVLPRPEILEIAQDRLREKEFLRSIGVATTRYRRIADSAALRRGLAEFGGRAVLKSVRLGYDGKGQVMLGPETRLDEAWRHIGGEIGILEAVVDFACEISVILARGSDGASASYPPVENRHSNHVLDTTLAPARLAPATAIEAMAIARKIALRLDLVGVLAVEMFVTAGGEILVNELAPRPHNSGHWTIDACVTSQFEQLVRALCGLPLGSVMHHSAAVMQNLFGEDAEKWHEALADPLAKLHLYRKRATRPGRKMGHVTRLVPHR
;
A
#
# COMPACT_ATOMS: atom_id res chain seq x y z
N MET A 1 -15.70 14.16 12.51
CA MET A 1 -15.53 14.04 13.97
C MET A 1 -14.15 13.44 14.20
N VAL A 2 -13.28 14.09 14.99
CA VAL A 2 -11.98 13.55 15.37
C VAL A 2 -12.27 12.40 16.34
N PRO A 3 -11.80 11.15 16.09
CA PRO A 3 -12.02 10.06 17.03
C PRO A 3 -11.37 10.43 18.37
N PRO A 4 -12.03 10.11 19.50
CA PRO A 4 -11.44 10.33 20.81
C PRO A 4 -10.16 9.49 20.94
N ARG A 5 -9.23 9.95 21.75
CA ARG A 5 -8.01 9.20 22.06
C ARG A 5 -8.39 7.88 22.73
N LEU A 6 -8.02 6.77 22.09
CA LEU A 6 -8.26 5.43 22.64
C LEU A 6 -7.14 5.07 23.60
N ALA A 7 -7.51 4.59 24.79
CA ALA A 7 -6.55 4.08 25.78
C ALA A 7 -6.06 2.66 25.40
N PRO A 8 -4.87 2.24 25.87
CA PRO A 8 -4.46 0.84 25.82
C PRO A 8 -5.54 -0.08 26.41
N GLY A 9 -5.70 -1.26 25.83
CA GLY A 9 -6.80 -2.19 26.11
C GLY A 9 -7.96 -2.09 25.10
N ALA A 10 -8.08 -0.98 24.35
CA ALA A 10 -9.05 -0.87 23.26
C ALA A 10 -8.75 -1.87 22.12
N THR A 11 -9.78 -2.21 21.35
CA THR A 11 -9.72 -3.19 20.27
C THR A 11 -9.73 -2.52 18.90
N ILE A 12 -8.70 -2.76 18.11
CA ILE A 12 -8.58 -2.30 16.73
C ILE A 12 -9.09 -3.40 15.81
N GLY A 13 -10.11 -3.11 15.00
CA GLY A 13 -10.60 -3.98 13.94
C GLY A 13 -9.72 -3.87 12.70
N ILE A 14 -9.40 -5.02 12.09
CA ILE A 14 -8.62 -5.07 10.84
C ILE A 14 -9.43 -5.82 9.79
N LEU A 15 -9.87 -5.12 8.74
CA LEU A 15 -10.53 -5.70 7.58
C LEU A 15 -9.47 -6.22 6.61
N GLY A 16 -9.35 -7.54 6.52
CA GLY A 16 -8.30 -8.26 5.80
C GLY A 16 -7.38 -9.04 6.74
N GLY A 17 -6.89 -10.18 6.26
CA GLY A 17 -6.13 -11.14 7.07
C GLY A 17 -4.68 -11.33 6.61
N GLY A 18 -4.14 -10.48 5.75
CA GLY A 18 -2.82 -10.64 5.15
C GLY A 18 -1.65 -10.22 6.05
N GLN A 19 -0.48 -10.10 5.43
CA GLN A 19 0.77 -9.77 6.14
C GLN A 19 0.76 -8.34 6.72
N LEU A 20 0.09 -7.39 6.09
CA LEU A 20 0.05 -6.01 6.59
C LEU A 20 -0.79 -5.96 7.87
N GLY A 21 -1.92 -6.66 7.91
CA GLY A 21 -2.72 -6.85 9.10
C GLY A 21 -1.93 -7.54 10.23
N ARG A 22 -1.15 -8.60 9.89
CA ARG A 22 -0.26 -9.26 10.85
C ARG A 22 0.74 -8.29 11.49
N MET A 23 1.46 -7.52 10.69
CA MET A 23 2.45 -6.56 11.21
C MET A 23 1.80 -5.40 11.97
N THR A 24 0.60 -4.97 11.56
CA THR A 24 -0.20 -3.99 12.31
C THR A 24 -0.62 -4.54 13.67
N ALA A 25 -1.09 -5.78 13.75
CA ALA A 25 -1.48 -6.40 15.01
C ALA A 25 -0.29 -6.57 15.98
N LEU A 26 0.89 -6.92 15.47
CA LEU A 26 2.12 -6.99 16.27
C LEU A 26 2.53 -5.61 16.81
N ALA A 27 2.41 -4.56 16.00
CA ALA A 27 2.67 -3.19 16.45
C ALA A 27 1.64 -2.72 17.48
N ALA A 28 0.36 -3.04 17.29
CA ALA A 28 -0.71 -2.74 18.24
C ALA A 28 -0.50 -3.42 19.60
N ALA A 29 -0.11 -4.69 19.58
CA ALA A 29 0.16 -5.46 20.80
C ALA A 29 1.30 -4.85 21.65
N ARG A 30 2.35 -4.32 21.00
CA ARG A 30 3.44 -3.59 21.70
C ARG A 30 2.97 -2.36 22.45
N LEU A 31 1.91 -1.71 21.97
CA LEU A 31 1.30 -0.53 22.60
C LEU A 31 0.12 -0.88 23.52
N GLY A 32 -0.13 -2.16 23.77
CA GLY A 32 -1.17 -2.64 24.68
C GLY A 32 -2.58 -2.64 24.08
N TYR A 33 -2.73 -2.52 22.75
CA TYR A 33 -4.02 -2.66 22.06
C TYR A 33 -4.29 -4.10 21.67
N ARG A 34 -5.57 -4.46 21.60
CA ARG A 34 -6.04 -5.73 21.05
C ARG A 34 -6.35 -5.55 19.56
N CYS A 35 -6.26 -6.65 18.81
CA CYS A 35 -6.73 -6.67 17.42
C CYS A 35 -7.79 -7.73 17.25
N HIS A 36 -8.82 -7.40 16.45
CA HIS A 36 -9.83 -8.32 15.94
C HIS A 36 -9.79 -8.28 14.43
N VAL A 37 -9.50 -9.41 13.80
CA VAL A 37 -9.36 -9.53 12.35
C VAL A 37 -10.66 -10.03 11.73
N PHE A 38 -11.10 -9.42 10.63
CA PHE A 38 -12.16 -9.93 9.76
C PHE A 38 -11.55 -10.39 8.44
N ALA A 39 -11.62 -11.68 8.13
CA ALA A 39 -11.04 -12.25 6.93
C ALA A 39 -11.83 -13.47 6.46
N GLY A 40 -11.68 -13.86 5.18
CA GLY A 40 -12.33 -15.06 4.63
C GLY A 40 -11.77 -16.38 5.15
N GLU A 41 -10.55 -16.37 5.73
CA GLU A 41 -9.88 -17.56 6.24
C GLU A 41 -9.63 -17.45 7.75
N PRO A 42 -9.97 -18.49 8.55
CA PRO A 42 -9.81 -18.44 10.01
C PRO A 42 -8.35 -18.41 10.48
N ASP A 43 -7.43 -19.03 9.72
CA ASP A 43 -5.99 -19.10 10.02
C ASP A 43 -5.19 -18.17 9.09
N SER A 44 -5.71 -16.96 8.86
CA SER A 44 -5.00 -15.96 8.06
C SER A 44 -3.78 -15.40 8.82
N PRO A 45 -2.74 -14.91 8.11
CA PRO A 45 -1.55 -14.33 8.73
C PRO A 45 -1.81 -13.34 9.88
N ALA A 46 -2.78 -12.47 9.74
CA ALA A 46 -3.16 -11.53 10.79
C ALA A 46 -3.90 -12.20 11.94
N ALA A 47 -4.80 -13.15 11.66
CA ALA A 47 -5.55 -13.87 12.69
C ALA A 47 -4.63 -14.66 13.64
N GLN A 48 -3.52 -15.23 13.12
CA GLN A 48 -2.54 -15.98 13.91
C GLN A 48 -1.88 -15.19 15.05
N VAL A 49 -1.93 -13.85 15.02
CA VAL A 49 -1.28 -12.96 16.01
C VAL A 49 -2.26 -11.97 16.64
N SER A 50 -3.55 -12.13 16.38
CA SER A 50 -4.61 -11.26 16.88
C SER A 50 -5.36 -11.92 18.03
N GLY A 51 -5.93 -11.10 18.93
CA GLY A 51 -6.69 -11.60 20.08
C GLY A 51 -8.05 -12.20 19.70
N ALA A 52 -8.60 -11.83 18.54
CA ALA A 52 -9.85 -12.36 17.99
C ALA A 52 -9.83 -12.35 16.47
N ALA A 53 -10.61 -13.26 15.86
CA ALA A 53 -10.81 -13.30 14.41
C ALA A 53 -12.25 -13.71 14.08
N THR A 54 -12.81 -13.06 13.06
CA THR A 54 -14.08 -13.44 12.43
C THR A 54 -13.77 -13.94 11.02
N ALA A 55 -13.99 -15.24 10.79
CA ALA A 55 -13.85 -15.84 9.46
C ALA A 55 -15.20 -15.79 8.74
N ALA A 56 -15.33 -14.86 7.79
CA ALA A 56 -16.56 -14.70 7.00
C ALA A 56 -16.27 -13.97 5.69
N ASP A 57 -17.18 -14.08 4.73
CA ASP A 57 -17.14 -13.30 3.50
C ASP A 57 -17.48 -11.83 3.78
N PHE A 58 -16.87 -10.90 3.04
CA PHE A 58 -17.20 -9.47 3.12
C PHE A 58 -18.64 -9.12 2.68
N ALA A 59 -19.37 -10.04 2.04
CA ALA A 59 -20.78 -9.91 1.76
C ALA A 59 -21.69 -10.28 2.95
N ASP A 60 -21.17 -10.98 3.98
CA ASP A 60 -21.93 -11.36 5.17
C ASP A 60 -22.16 -10.13 6.08
N ARG A 61 -23.32 -9.52 5.90
CA ARG A 61 -23.74 -8.31 6.63
C ARG A 61 -23.85 -8.55 8.14
N ALA A 62 -24.28 -9.74 8.56
CA ALA A 62 -24.47 -10.05 9.97
C ALA A 62 -23.10 -10.25 10.67
N ALA A 63 -22.15 -10.90 9.99
CA ALA A 63 -20.79 -11.03 10.47
C ALA A 63 -20.10 -9.67 10.58
N LEU A 64 -20.25 -8.79 9.57
CA LEU A 64 -19.71 -7.42 9.61
C LEU A 64 -20.31 -6.60 10.76
N ALA A 65 -21.61 -6.73 11.03
CA ALA A 65 -22.25 -6.04 12.14
C ALA A 65 -21.73 -6.53 13.51
N ARG A 66 -21.57 -7.86 13.69
CA ARG A 66 -20.97 -8.41 14.91
C ARG A 66 -19.50 -7.97 15.10
N PHE A 67 -18.73 -7.97 14.00
CA PHE A 67 -17.36 -7.45 14.01
C PHE A 67 -17.31 -5.98 14.42
N ALA A 68 -18.13 -5.12 13.79
CA ALA A 68 -18.17 -3.69 14.09
C ALA A 68 -18.55 -3.41 15.56
N ALA A 69 -19.48 -4.18 16.12
CA ALA A 69 -19.88 -4.06 17.52
C ALA A 69 -18.81 -4.53 18.54
N ALA A 70 -17.82 -5.28 18.08
CA ALA A 70 -16.75 -5.86 18.92
C ALA A 70 -15.44 -5.05 18.90
N VAL A 71 -15.39 -3.91 18.19
CA VAL A 71 -14.18 -3.10 18.04
C VAL A 71 -14.45 -1.63 18.31
N ASP A 72 -13.44 -0.91 18.80
CA ASP A 72 -13.54 0.51 19.13
C ASP A 72 -13.22 1.41 17.93
N ILE A 73 -12.39 0.91 17.02
CA ILE A 73 -12.03 1.54 15.75
C ILE A 73 -11.65 0.45 14.77
N ALA A 74 -11.82 0.69 13.46
CA ALA A 74 -11.40 -0.25 12.46
C ALA A 74 -10.50 0.40 11.38
N THR A 75 -9.73 -0.45 10.72
CA THR A 75 -8.91 -0.12 9.55
C THR A 75 -8.98 -1.28 8.54
N PHE A 76 -8.40 -1.08 7.36
CA PHE A 76 -8.25 -2.13 6.35
C PHE A 76 -6.76 -2.33 6.02
N GLU A 77 -6.40 -3.56 5.64
CA GLU A 77 -4.99 -3.91 5.40
C GLU A 77 -4.63 -3.99 3.90
N PHE A 78 -5.64 -3.99 3.01
CA PHE A 78 -5.39 -3.99 1.57
C PHE A 78 -6.50 -3.24 0.82
N GLU A 79 -6.17 -2.74 -0.36
CA GLU A 79 -7.05 -1.87 -1.14
C GLU A 79 -8.24 -2.57 -1.79
N ASN A 80 -8.23 -3.88 -1.94
CA ASN A 80 -9.33 -4.62 -2.58
C ASN A 80 -10.42 -5.10 -1.61
N VAL A 81 -10.43 -4.63 -0.35
CA VAL A 81 -11.58 -4.81 0.54
C VAL A 81 -12.80 -4.11 -0.08
N PRO A 82 -13.94 -4.78 -0.26
CA PRO A 82 -15.12 -4.13 -0.84
C PRO A 82 -15.51 -2.86 -0.06
N VAL A 83 -15.57 -1.72 -0.75
CA VAL A 83 -15.91 -0.42 -0.11
C VAL A 83 -17.24 -0.48 0.63
N ASP A 84 -18.24 -1.23 0.09
CA ASP A 84 -19.53 -1.39 0.74
C ASP A 84 -19.42 -2.11 2.09
N ALA A 85 -18.53 -3.08 2.22
CA ALA A 85 -18.26 -3.73 3.50
C ALA A 85 -17.63 -2.73 4.49
N VAL A 86 -16.65 -1.93 4.03
CA VAL A 86 -16.02 -0.88 4.83
C VAL A 86 -17.04 0.18 5.28
N ARG A 87 -17.93 0.62 4.38
CA ARG A 87 -19.00 1.58 4.70
C ARG A 87 -20.00 1.03 5.71
N ARG A 88 -20.33 -0.27 5.64
CA ARG A 88 -21.19 -0.94 6.63
C ARG A 88 -20.58 -0.92 8.03
N VAL A 89 -19.30 -1.23 8.12
CA VAL A 89 -18.56 -1.13 9.39
C VAL A 89 -18.52 0.33 9.85
N ALA A 90 -18.23 1.27 8.94
CA ALA A 90 -18.13 2.71 9.24
C ALA A 90 -19.45 3.34 9.72
N ALA A 91 -20.59 2.73 9.43
CA ALA A 91 -21.89 3.15 9.94
C ALA A 91 -22.09 2.81 11.42
N MET A 92 -21.26 1.95 12.01
CA MET A 92 -21.38 1.46 13.38
C MET A 92 -20.19 1.81 14.27
N THR A 93 -18.98 1.83 13.70
CA THR A 93 -17.74 2.14 14.40
C THR A 93 -16.81 2.95 13.49
N PRO A 94 -15.99 3.87 14.01
CA PRO A 94 -15.06 4.65 13.19
C PRO A 94 -14.16 3.75 12.36
N VAL A 95 -14.01 4.07 11.06
CA VAL A 95 -13.05 3.41 10.15
C VAL A 95 -12.07 4.44 9.61
N LEU A 96 -10.79 4.17 9.75
CA LEU A 96 -9.70 5.04 9.28
C LEU A 96 -8.64 4.21 8.52
N PRO A 97 -8.13 4.71 7.40
CA PRO A 97 -8.60 5.89 6.67
C PRO A 97 -10.07 5.78 6.27
N ARG A 98 -10.73 6.94 5.99
CA ARG A 98 -12.16 6.95 5.66
C ARG A 98 -12.45 6.15 4.37
N PRO A 99 -13.66 5.54 4.25
CA PRO A 99 -14.02 4.73 3.08
C PRO A 99 -13.89 5.46 1.74
N GLU A 100 -14.10 6.79 1.71
CA GLU A 100 -13.97 7.61 0.50
C GLU A 100 -12.53 7.61 -0.04
N ILE A 101 -11.53 7.55 0.85
CA ILE A 101 -10.11 7.49 0.46
C ILE A 101 -9.80 6.12 -0.18
N LEU A 102 -10.35 5.06 0.39
CA LEU A 102 -10.24 3.72 -0.20
C LEU A 102 -10.90 3.66 -1.59
N GLU A 103 -12.06 4.29 -1.75
CA GLU A 103 -12.77 4.34 -3.03
C GLU A 103 -11.96 5.07 -4.12
N ILE A 104 -11.25 6.14 -3.77
CA ILE A 104 -10.33 6.83 -4.68
C ILE A 104 -9.19 5.89 -5.09
N ALA A 105 -8.52 5.25 -4.12
CA ALA A 105 -7.37 4.39 -4.38
C ALA A 105 -7.71 3.09 -5.12
N GLN A 106 -8.94 2.58 -4.99
CA GLN A 106 -9.40 1.38 -5.70
C GLN A 106 -9.66 1.59 -7.18
N ASP A 107 -9.81 2.82 -7.63
CA ASP A 107 -10.22 3.16 -8.99
C ASP A 107 -9.19 4.07 -9.64
N ARG A 108 -8.38 3.52 -10.56
CA ARG A 108 -7.26 4.23 -11.20
C ARG A 108 -7.68 5.52 -11.91
N LEU A 109 -8.92 5.58 -12.45
CA LEU A 109 -9.41 6.80 -13.08
C LEU A 109 -9.72 7.87 -12.03
N ARG A 110 -10.43 7.51 -10.95
CA ARG A 110 -10.73 8.42 -9.84
C ARG A 110 -9.45 8.90 -9.17
N GLU A 111 -8.48 8.02 -8.98
CA GLU A 111 -7.17 8.37 -8.42
C GLU A 111 -6.45 9.43 -9.28
N LYS A 112 -6.35 9.20 -10.59
CA LYS A 112 -5.73 10.14 -11.52
C LYS A 112 -6.51 11.47 -11.60
N GLU A 113 -7.84 11.42 -11.61
CA GLU A 113 -8.70 12.62 -11.57
C GLU A 113 -8.49 13.41 -10.28
N PHE A 114 -8.44 12.74 -9.13
CA PHE A 114 -8.14 13.37 -7.85
C PHE A 114 -6.76 14.04 -7.87
N LEU A 115 -5.70 13.35 -8.29
CA LEU A 115 -4.35 13.90 -8.36
C LEU A 115 -4.30 15.16 -9.25
N ARG A 116 -4.94 15.14 -10.43
CA ARG A 116 -5.05 16.29 -11.31
C ARG A 116 -5.81 17.46 -10.67
N SER A 117 -6.91 17.15 -9.98
CA SER A 117 -7.75 18.20 -9.34
C SER A 117 -7.01 18.99 -8.27
N ILE A 118 -5.99 18.40 -7.66
CA ILE A 118 -5.14 19.04 -6.67
C ILE A 118 -3.82 19.55 -7.23
N GLY A 119 -3.64 19.51 -8.58
CA GLY A 119 -2.43 19.99 -9.26
C GLY A 119 -1.18 19.16 -8.88
N VAL A 120 -1.32 17.83 -8.85
CA VAL A 120 -0.22 16.88 -8.72
C VAL A 120 -0.01 16.20 -10.04
N ALA A 121 1.25 16.20 -10.52
CA ALA A 121 1.62 15.57 -11.77
C ALA A 121 1.49 14.04 -11.69
N THR A 122 0.93 13.45 -12.72
CA THR A 122 0.79 12.00 -12.87
C THR A 122 1.02 11.61 -14.32
N THR A 123 1.23 10.34 -14.59
CA THR A 123 1.34 9.80 -15.95
C THR A 123 0.18 10.25 -16.82
N ARG A 124 0.44 10.65 -18.06
CA ARG A 124 -0.63 10.95 -19.03
C ARG A 124 -1.50 9.72 -19.23
N TYR A 125 -2.81 9.87 -19.20
CA TYR A 125 -3.75 8.76 -19.27
C TYR A 125 -5.00 9.08 -20.07
N ARG A 126 -5.68 8.01 -20.49
CA ARG A 126 -7.01 8.05 -21.12
C ARG A 126 -7.91 6.96 -20.57
N ARG A 127 -9.16 7.32 -20.38
CA ARG A 127 -10.23 6.34 -20.15
C ARG A 127 -10.55 5.65 -21.46
N ILE A 128 -10.57 4.32 -21.46
CA ILE A 128 -10.87 3.46 -22.62
C ILE A 128 -12.18 2.73 -22.33
N ALA A 129 -13.17 2.92 -23.21
CA ALA A 129 -14.48 2.31 -23.07
C ALA A 129 -14.72 1.18 -24.09
N ASP A 130 -13.90 1.11 -25.14
CA ASP A 130 -14.02 0.13 -26.23
C ASP A 130 -12.70 -0.01 -27.02
N SER A 131 -12.62 -1.02 -27.88
CA SER A 131 -11.44 -1.28 -28.73
C SER A 131 -11.12 -0.13 -29.70
N ALA A 132 -12.10 0.64 -30.15
CA ALA A 132 -11.88 1.76 -31.05
C ALA A 132 -11.22 2.92 -30.29
N ALA A 133 -11.64 3.20 -29.05
CA ALA A 133 -11.00 4.16 -28.15
C ALA A 133 -9.57 3.73 -27.82
N LEU A 134 -9.33 2.42 -27.65
CA LEU A 134 -8.00 1.87 -27.39
C LEU A 134 -7.05 2.16 -28.56
N ARG A 135 -7.48 1.90 -29.82
CA ARG A 135 -6.67 2.18 -31.02
C ARG A 135 -6.32 3.67 -31.14
N ARG A 136 -7.31 4.54 -30.95
CA ARG A 136 -7.08 6.00 -30.98
C ARG A 136 -6.13 6.45 -29.87
N GLY A 137 -6.35 5.99 -28.64
CA GLY A 137 -5.49 6.36 -27.50
C GLY A 137 -4.06 5.87 -27.65
N LEU A 138 -3.87 4.65 -28.20
CA LEU A 138 -2.53 4.12 -28.46
C LEU A 138 -1.80 4.97 -29.52
N ALA A 139 -2.48 5.37 -30.59
CA ALA A 139 -1.90 6.26 -31.60
C ALA A 139 -1.47 7.61 -31.00
N GLU A 140 -2.28 8.22 -30.14
CA GLU A 140 -1.94 9.47 -29.44
C GLU A 140 -0.72 9.35 -28.52
N PHE A 141 -0.46 8.16 -28.00
CA PHE A 141 0.72 7.89 -27.17
C PHE A 141 1.92 7.36 -27.98
N GLY A 142 1.90 7.52 -29.31
CA GLY A 142 3.02 7.16 -30.17
C GLY A 142 3.19 5.65 -30.36
N GLY A 143 2.12 4.86 -30.23
CA GLY A 143 2.14 3.42 -30.47
C GLY A 143 2.67 2.58 -29.29
N ARG A 144 2.98 3.19 -28.14
CA ARG A 144 3.41 2.49 -26.91
C ARG A 144 2.65 3.02 -25.70
N ALA A 145 2.03 2.13 -24.94
CA ALA A 145 1.26 2.49 -23.75
C ALA A 145 1.10 1.29 -22.81
N VAL A 146 0.66 1.53 -21.60
CA VAL A 146 0.25 0.49 -20.65
C VAL A 146 -1.27 0.52 -20.53
N LEU A 147 -1.93 -0.56 -20.93
CA LEU A 147 -3.36 -0.75 -20.72
C LEU A 147 -3.57 -1.46 -19.39
N LYS A 148 -4.42 -0.89 -18.51
CA LYS A 148 -4.70 -1.46 -17.19
C LYS A 148 -6.22 -1.57 -16.97
N SER A 149 -6.65 -2.58 -16.20
CA SER A 149 -8.00 -2.58 -15.61
C SER A 149 -8.13 -1.40 -14.65
N VAL A 150 -9.33 -0.81 -14.59
CA VAL A 150 -9.58 0.34 -13.69
C VAL A 150 -9.52 -0.07 -12.23
N ARG A 151 -9.95 -1.29 -11.91
CA ARG A 151 -10.04 -1.85 -10.55
C ARG A 151 -9.39 -3.22 -10.47
N LEU A 152 -9.10 -3.67 -9.24
CA LEU A 152 -8.62 -5.02 -8.90
C LEU A 152 -7.25 -5.40 -9.48
N GLY A 153 -6.52 -4.48 -10.12
CA GLY A 153 -5.15 -4.70 -10.57
C GLY A 153 -4.15 -4.54 -9.40
N TYR A 154 -3.25 -5.50 -9.24
CA TYR A 154 -2.16 -5.47 -8.27
C TYR A 154 -1.00 -6.36 -8.72
N ASP A 155 0.22 -6.08 -8.28
CA ASP A 155 1.43 -6.88 -8.58
C ASP A 155 1.52 -7.26 -10.08
N GLY A 156 1.28 -6.30 -10.99
CA GLY A 156 1.32 -6.50 -12.44
C GLY A 156 0.10 -7.20 -13.06
N LYS A 157 -0.86 -7.65 -12.26
CA LYS A 157 -2.10 -8.25 -12.76
C LYS A 157 -3.06 -7.19 -13.31
N GLY A 158 -3.81 -7.56 -14.35
CA GLY A 158 -4.76 -6.65 -14.98
C GLY A 158 -4.08 -5.51 -15.76
N GLN A 159 -2.84 -5.71 -16.23
CA GLN A 159 -2.15 -4.76 -17.10
C GLN A 159 -1.43 -5.46 -18.26
N VAL A 160 -1.33 -4.74 -19.37
CA VAL A 160 -0.64 -5.19 -20.59
C VAL A 160 0.17 -4.03 -21.18
N MET A 161 1.45 -4.25 -21.44
CA MET A 161 2.27 -3.33 -22.22
C MET A 161 1.85 -3.45 -23.69
N LEU A 162 1.48 -2.33 -24.30
CA LEU A 162 1.12 -2.26 -25.72
C LEU A 162 2.29 -1.73 -26.54
N GLY A 163 2.50 -2.37 -27.69
CA GLY A 163 3.50 -2.00 -28.69
C GLY A 163 3.00 -2.33 -30.10
N PRO A 164 3.84 -2.14 -31.12
CA PRO A 164 3.46 -2.36 -32.54
C PRO A 164 2.91 -3.74 -32.84
N GLU A 165 3.45 -4.78 -32.20
CA GLU A 165 3.09 -6.18 -32.42
C GLU A 165 1.93 -6.67 -31.51
N THR A 166 1.39 -5.79 -30.64
CA THR A 166 0.38 -6.22 -29.67
C THR A 166 -0.99 -6.40 -30.32
N ARG A 167 -1.61 -7.55 -30.13
CA ARG A 167 -2.99 -7.81 -30.55
C ARG A 167 -3.96 -7.12 -29.58
N LEU A 168 -4.48 -5.95 -29.99
CA LEU A 168 -5.28 -5.07 -29.12
C LEU A 168 -6.55 -5.76 -28.60
N ASP A 169 -7.18 -6.63 -29.38
CA ASP A 169 -8.38 -7.34 -28.96
C ASP A 169 -8.09 -8.39 -27.88
N GLU A 170 -6.89 -8.96 -27.86
CA GLU A 170 -6.44 -9.85 -26.79
C GLU A 170 -6.09 -9.06 -25.53
N ALA A 171 -5.37 -7.95 -25.67
CA ALA A 171 -5.05 -7.05 -24.59
C ALA A 171 -6.32 -6.49 -23.91
N TRP A 172 -7.33 -6.13 -24.71
CA TRP A 172 -8.63 -5.66 -24.21
C TRP A 172 -9.35 -6.74 -23.40
N ARG A 173 -9.39 -7.98 -23.90
CA ARG A 173 -9.98 -9.11 -23.17
C ARG A 173 -9.20 -9.44 -21.90
N HIS A 174 -7.89 -9.30 -21.92
CA HIS A 174 -7.03 -9.57 -20.75
C HIS A 174 -7.36 -8.68 -19.55
N ILE A 175 -7.74 -7.41 -19.78
CA ILE A 175 -8.16 -6.49 -18.71
C ILE A 175 -9.64 -6.59 -18.33
N GLY A 176 -10.37 -7.57 -18.88
CA GLY A 176 -11.80 -7.84 -18.61
C GLY A 176 -12.76 -7.30 -19.65
N GLY A 177 -12.32 -6.56 -20.68
CA GLY A 177 -13.16 -6.13 -21.80
C GLY A 177 -14.21 -5.06 -21.48
N GLU A 178 -14.12 -4.43 -20.30
CA GLU A 178 -15.05 -3.39 -19.87
C GLU A 178 -14.43 -1.99 -19.99
N ILE A 179 -14.23 -1.30 -18.84
CA ILE A 179 -13.56 0.00 -18.81
C ILE A 179 -12.10 -0.21 -18.45
N GLY A 180 -11.20 0.37 -19.25
CA GLY A 180 -9.77 0.38 -19.00
C GLY A 180 -9.22 1.79 -18.82
N ILE A 181 -8.01 1.88 -18.32
CA ILE A 181 -7.17 3.07 -18.37
C ILE A 181 -5.94 2.77 -19.23
N LEU A 182 -5.66 3.64 -20.17
CA LEU A 182 -4.46 3.62 -20.99
C LEU A 182 -3.51 4.69 -20.48
N GLU A 183 -2.31 4.31 -20.07
CA GLU A 183 -1.29 5.21 -19.56
C GLU A 183 -0.10 5.29 -20.53
N ALA A 184 0.45 6.47 -20.70
CA ALA A 184 1.69 6.64 -21.45
C ALA A 184 2.84 5.90 -20.73
N VAL A 185 3.74 5.30 -21.51
CA VAL A 185 4.99 4.76 -20.95
C VAL A 185 5.83 5.93 -20.44
N VAL A 186 6.25 5.84 -19.19
CA VAL A 186 7.16 6.82 -18.58
C VAL A 186 8.58 6.29 -18.72
N ASP A 187 9.47 7.12 -19.29
CA ASP A 187 10.90 6.87 -19.26
C ASP A 187 11.47 7.43 -17.95
N PHE A 188 11.61 6.57 -16.94
CA PHE A 188 12.04 6.96 -15.61
C PHE A 188 13.46 6.46 -15.30
N ALA A 189 14.20 7.23 -14.52
CA ALA A 189 15.50 6.85 -13.99
C ALA A 189 15.36 5.88 -12.81
N CYS A 190 14.36 6.09 -11.96
CA CYS A 190 14.03 5.19 -10.84
C CYS A 190 12.57 5.31 -10.41
N GLU A 191 12.08 4.24 -9.79
CA GLU A 191 10.81 4.22 -9.08
C GLU A 191 11.06 4.47 -7.60
N ILE A 192 10.29 5.35 -6.99
CA ILE A 192 10.39 5.66 -5.57
C ILE A 192 9.03 5.55 -4.89
N SER A 193 9.05 5.45 -3.57
CA SER A 193 7.85 5.67 -2.77
C SER A 193 8.15 6.49 -1.53
N VAL A 194 7.14 7.26 -1.10
CA VAL A 194 7.14 7.99 0.17
C VAL A 194 6.04 7.40 1.05
N ILE A 195 6.42 6.95 2.24
CA ILE A 195 5.48 6.57 3.28
C ILE A 195 5.25 7.77 4.19
N LEU A 196 3.99 8.10 4.45
CA LEU A 196 3.60 9.20 5.30
C LEU A 196 2.50 8.75 6.27
N ALA A 197 2.63 9.11 7.54
CA ALA A 197 1.55 9.03 8.52
C ALA A 197 0.96 10.42 8.76
N ARG A 198 -0.38 10.49 8.98
CA ARG A 198 -1.06 11.71 9.42
C ARG A 198 -2.02 11.39 10.54
N GLY A 199 -1.91 12.13 11.65
CA GLY A 199 -2.77 12.03 12.81
C GLY A 199 -4.06 12.82 12.64
N SER A 200 -5.02 12.58 13.54
CA SER A 200 -6.30 13.30 13.59
C SER A 200 -6.15 14.77 14.03
N ASP A 201 -5.03 15.13 14.66
CA ASP A 201 -4.62 16.48 15.00
C ASP A 201 -4.05 17.27 13.81
N GLY A 202 -3.91 16.62 12.65
CA GLY A 202 -3.33 17.20 11.44
C GLY A 202 -1.79 17.09 11.37
N ALA A 203 -1.12 16.67 12.43
CA ALA A 203 0.31 16.39 12.39
C ALA A 203 0.64 15.32 11.35
N SER A 204 1.77 15.45 10.66
CA SER A 204 2.22 14.48 9.66
C SER A 204 3.68 14.12 9.85
N ALA A 205 4.03 12.87 9.61
CA ALA A 205 5.37 12.33 9.69
C ALA A 205 5.69 11.55 8.41
N SER A 206 6.64 12.03 7.61
CA SER A 206 7.05 11.42 6.34
C SER A 206 8.39 10.75 6.51
N TYR A 207 8.47 9.47 6.14
CA TYR A 207 9.77 8.80 5.98
C TYR A 207 10.50 9.34 4.75
N PRO A 208 11.84 9.23 4.70
CA PRO A 208 12.58 9.58 3.49
C PRO A 208 12.10 8.71 2.32
N PRO A 209 12.17 9.22 1.08
CA PRO A 209 11.89 8.43 -0.11
C PRO A 209 12.77 7.18 -0.15
N VAL A 210 12.22 6.09 -0.64
CA VAL A 210 12.94 4.84 -0.89
C VAL A 210 12.90 4.51 -2.38
N GLU A 211 13.96 3.88 -2.90
CA GLU A 211 14.02 3.38 -4.27
C GLU A 211 13.46 1.96 -4.31
N ASN A 212 12.56 1.73 -5.24
CA ASN A 212 11.90 0.45 -5.45
C ASN A 212 12.38 -0.21 -6.74
N ARG A 213 12.81 -1.45 -6.64
CA ARG A 213 13.21 -2.27 -7.78
C ARG A 213 12.21 -3.41 -7.95
N HIS A 214 11.58 -3.44 -9.12
CA HIS A 214 10.61 -4.45 -9.46
C HIS A 214 11.24 -5.55 -10.32
N SER A 215 10.83 -6.78 -10.09
CA SER A 215 11.11 -7.94 -10.95
C SER A 215 9.77 -8.52 -11.39
N ASN A 216 9.56 -8.68 -12.71
CA ASN A 216 8.28 -9.16 -13.26
C ASN A 216 7.06 -8.37 -12.73
N HIS A 217 7.17 -7.04 -12.66
CA HIS A 217 6.15 -6.11 -12.15
C HIS A 217 5.79 -6.27 -10.66
N VAL A 218 6.55 -7.03 -9.89
CA VAL A 218 6.36 -7.20 -8.46
C VAL A 218 7.55 -6.58 -7.72
N LEU A 219 7.28 -5.81 -6.67
CA LEU A 219 8.35 -5.22 -5.85
C LEU A 219 9.25 -6.32 -5.28
N ASP A 220 10.51 -6.33 -5.69
CA ASP A 220 11.55 -7.26 -5.24
C ASP A 220 12.38 -6.65 -4.11
N THR A 221 12.98 -5.51 -4.36
CA THR A 221 13.93 -4.87 -3.45
C THR A 221 13.60 -3.41 -3.22
N THR A 222 13.73 -2.95 -1.98
CA THR A 222 13.66 -1.54 -1.60
C THR A 222 14.98 -1.10 -0.97
N LEU A 223 15.54 0.00 -1.49
CA LEU A 223 16.73 0.66 -0.94
C LEU A 223 16.31 1.88 -0.11
N ALA A 224 16.66 1.92 1.14
CA ALA A 224 16.24 2.95 2.07
C ALA A 224 17.46 3.62 2.76
N PRO A 225 17.58 4.96 2.72
CA PRO A 225 16.85 5.89 1.84
C PRO A 225 17.28 5.79 0.38
N ALA A 226 16.46 6.29 -0.53
CA ALA A 226 16.77 6.38 -1.96
C ALA A 226 17.97 7.33 -2.20
N ARG A 227 18.78 7.01 -3.21
CA ARG A 227 19.90 7.87 -3.64
C ARG A 227 19.39 8.93 -4.61
N LEU A 228 18.80 9.99 -4.08
CA LEU A 228 18.23 11.11 -4.84
C LEU A 228 18.99 12.40 -4.55
N ALA A 229 18.89 13.36 -5.47
CA ALA A 229 19.26 14.73 -5.18
C ALA A 229 18.38 15.26 -4.02
N PRO A 230 18.94 16.05 -3.09
CA PRO A 230 18.17 16.56 -1.93
C PRO A 230 16.88 17.29 -2.32
N ALA A 231 16.92 18.08 -3.40
CA ALA A 231 15.73 18.78 -3.91
C ALA A 231 14.62 17.82 -4.33
N THR A 232 14.95 16.77 -5.07
CA THR A 232 14.01 15.72 -5.51
C THR A 232 13.40 14.99 -4.31
N ALA A 233 14.20 14.66 -3.30
CA ALA A 233 13.71 14.02 -2.09
C ALA A 233 12.73 14.92 -1.31
N ILE A 234 13.04 16.20 -1.18
CA ILE A 234 12.18 17.20 -0.53
C ILE A 234 10.86 17.36 -1.31
N GLU A 235 10.92 17.44 -2.63
CA GLU A 235 9.75 17.55 -3.49
C GLU A 235 8.85 16.30 -3.39
N ALA A 236 9.40 15.09 -3.44
CA ALA A 236 8.64 13.86 -3.27
C ALA A 236 7.88 13.83 -1.94
N MET A 237 8.51 14.23 -0.84
CA MET A 237 7.86 14.33 0.46
C MET A 237 6.79 15.43 0.49
N ALA A 238 7.02 16.57 -0.18
CA ALA A 238 6.04 17.64 -0.27
C ALA A 238 4.79 17.22 -1.07
N ILE A 239 4.97 16.48 -2.16
CA ILE A 239 3.88 15.87 -2.94
C ILE A 239 3.05 14.93 -2.06
N ALA A 240 3.69 14.01 -1.34
CA ALA A 240 3.00 13.08 -0.46
C ALA A 240 2.21 13.79 0.65
N ARG A 241 2.76 14.85 1.26
CA ARG A 241 2.07 15.68 2.25
C ARG A 241 0.87 16.41 1.66
N LYS A 242 1.01 17.00 0.47
CA LYS A 242 -0.09 17.66 -0.25
C LYS A 242 -1.24 16.68 -0.50
N ILE A 243 -0.95 15.47 -0.97
CA ILE A 243 -1.94 14.43 -1.21
C ILE A 243 -2.65 14.05 0.10
N ALA A 244 -1.90 13.73 1.15
CA ALA A 244 -2.47 13.35 2.45
C ALA A 244 -3.36 14.45 3.05
N LEU A 245 -2.95 15.72 2.93
CA LEU A 245 -3.74 16.86 3.37
C LEU A 245 -5.06 16.98 2.59
N ARG A 246 -5.00 16.85 1.26
CA ARG A 246 -6.18 16.97 0.39
C ARG A 246 -7.16 15.82 0.52
N LEU A 247 -6.68 14.64 0.88
CA LEU A 247 -7.50 13.48 1.24
C LEU A 247 -8.11 13.62 2.65
N ASP A 248 -7.67 14.59 3.45
CA ASP A 248 -7.94 14.64 4.89
C ASP A 248 -7.66 13.28 5.55
N LEU A 249 -6.49 12.72 5.22
CA LEU A 249 -6.06 11.40 5.69
C LEU A 249 -5.92 11.39 7.21
N VAL A 250 -6.41 10.34 7.85
CA VAL A 250 -5.95 9.89 9.17
C VAL A 250 -5.52 8.44 9.02
N GLY A 251 -4.24 8.17 9.28
CA GLY A 251 -3.64 6.85 9.03
C GLY A 251 -2.30 6.94 8.33
N VAL A 252 -2.01 5.94 7.51
CA VAL A 252 -0.79 5.83 6.70
C VAL A 252 -1.13 5.84 5.22
N LEU A 253 -0.32 6.54 4.44
CA LEU A 253 -0.39 6.60 2.98
C LEU A 253 0.98 6.27 2.41
N ALA A 254 1.03 5.41 1.43
CA ALA A 254 2.15 5.28 0.52
C ALA A 254 1.82 5.98 -0.81
N VAL A 255 2.77 6.74 -1.33
CA VAL A 255 2.68 7.37 -2.66
C VAL A 255 3.81 6.81 -3.50
N GLU A 256 3.47 6.06 -4.53
CA GLU A 256 4.43 5.55 -5.51
C GLU A 256 4.63 6.56 -6.64
N MET A 257 5.89 6.79 -7.04
CA MET A 257 6.27 7.85 -7.97
C MET A 257 7.36 7.36 -8.92
N PHE A 258 7.32 7.86 -10.14
CA PHE A 258 8.44 7.79 -11.07
C PHE A 258 9.27 9.07 -10.98
N VAL A 259 10.58 8.93 -11.00
CA VAL A 259 11.52 10.05 -11.16
C VAL A 259 12.15 9.92 -12.54
N THR A 260 11.93 10.90 -13.40
CA THR A 260 12.52 10.92 -14.75
C THR A 260 14.02 11.26 -14.69
N ALA A 261 14.76 11.04 -15.80
CA ALA A 261 16.15 11.43 -15.90
C ALA A 261 16.37 12.96 -15.71
N GLY A 262 15.34 13.77 -16.01
CA GLY A 262 15.34 15.22 -15.76
C GLY A 262 14.99 15.62 -14.33
N GLY A 263 14.69 14.65 -13.45
CA GLY A 263 14.32 14.90 -12.06
C GLY A 263 12.83 15.23 -11.84
N GLU A 264 12.00 15.19 -12.88
CA GLU A 264 10.55 15.37 -12.76
C GLU A 264 9.93 14.20 -11.99
N ILE A 265 8.97 14.50 -11.10
CA ILE A 265 8.26 13.49 -10.31
C ILE A 265 6.84 13.32 -10.84
N LEU A 266 6.48 12.08 -11.18
CA LEU A 266 5.13 11.71 -11.60
C LEU A 266 4.55 10.69 -10.62
N VAL A 267 3.39 10.99 -10.02
CA VAL A 267 2.72 10.03 -9.14
C VAL A 267 2.13 8.89 -9.97
N ASN A 268 2.48 7.66 -9.59
CA ASN A 268 1.96 6.44 -10.20
C ASN A 268 0.67 5.99 -9.51
N GLU A 269 0.72 5.66 -8.21
CA GLU A 269 -0.46 5.18 -7.47
C GLU A 269 -0.41 5.53 -5.98
N LEU A 270 -1.55 5.42 -5.32
CA LEU A 270 -1.76 5.69 -3.90
C LEU A 270 -2.18 4.40 -3.18
N ALA A 271 -1.57 4.15 -2.02
CA ALA A 271 -2.01 3.08 -1.13
C ALA A 271 -2.31 3.66 0.26
N PRO A 272 -3.59 3.86 0.64
CA PRO A 272 -3.97 4.46 1.92
C PRO A 272 -3.90 3.42 3.06
N ARG A 273 -2.75 2.80 3.23
CA ARG A 273 -2.41 1.74 4.18
C ARG A 273 -0.89 1.59 4.30
N PRO A 274 -0.39 0.81 5.27
CA PRO A 274 1.01 0.38 5.23
C PRO A 274 1.36 -0.28 3.90
N HIS A 275 2.57 -0.03 3.42
CA HIS A 275 3.02 -0.50 2.13
C HIS A 275 4.26 -1.39 2.23
N ASN A 276 4.40 -2.28 1.25
CA ASN A 276 5.54 -3.22 1.20
C ASN A 276 6.89 -2.49 1.19
N SER A 277 7.00 -1.40 0.44
CA SER A 277 8.22 -0.59 0.41
C SER A 277 8.56 0.12 1.75
N GLY A 278 7.63 0.14 2.70
CA GLY A 278 7.84 0.67 4.05
C GLY A 278 8.21 -0.39 5.09
N HIS A 279 8.41 -1.65 4.72
CA HIS A 279 8.71 -2.73 5.69
C HIS A 279 10.05 -2.52 6.41
N TRP A 280 11.04 -1.94 5.75
CA TRP A 280 12.33 -1.58 6.34
C TRP A 280 12.22 -0.71 7.61
N THR A 281 11.11 0.03 7.73
CA THR A 281 10.86 0.91 8.88
C THR A 281 10.71 0.15 10.20
N ILE A 282 10.41 -1.16 10.15
CA ILE A 282 10.29 -2.01 11.35
C ILE A 282 11.63 -2.09 12.08
N ASP A 283 12.71 -2.25 11.31
CA ASP A 283 14.03 -2.59 11.85
C ASP A 283 15.04 -1.44 11.77
N ALA A 284 14.78 -0.42 10.94
CA ALA A 284 15.74 0.66 10.70
C ALA A 284 15.24 2.04 11.15
N CYS A 285 14.01 2.18 11.66
CA CYS A 285 13.48 3.45 12.14
C CYS A 285 13.08 3.40 13.61
N VAL A 286 13.04 4.57 14.26
CA VAL A 286 12.55 4.71 15.65
C VAL A 286 11.11 4.24 15.79
N THR A 287 10.27 4.59 14.82
CA THR A 287 8.86 4.17 14.77
C THR A 287 8.57 3.58 13.39
N SER A 288 8.00 2.39 13.34
CA SER A 288 7.63 1.74 12.09
C SER A 288 6.35 2.34 11.48
N GLN A 289 6.13 2.16 10.18
CA GLN A 289 4.87 2.54 9.52
C GLN A 289 3.64 1.89 10.19
N PHE A 290 3.78 0.68 10.73
CA PHE A 290 2.71 -0.05 11.41
C PHE A 290 2.38 0.57 12.76
N GLU A 291 3.39 0.95 13.54
CA GLU A 291 3.18 1.67 14.79
C GLU A 291 2.61 3.08 14.52
N GLN A 292 3.06 3.77 13.46
CA GLN A 292 2.46 5.04 13.05
C GLN A 292 0.98 4.89 12.72
N LEU A 293 0.59 3.81 12.01
CA LEU A 293 -0.83 3.53 11.75
C LEU A 293 -1.60 3.39 13.07
N VAL A 294 -1.12 2.57 14.00
CA VAL A 294 -1.76 2.38 15.30
C VAL A 294 -1.89 3.70 16.06
N ARG A 295 -0.84 4.53 16.07
CA ARG A 295 -0.85 5.85 16.70
C ARG A 295 -1.90 6.76 16.08
N ALA A 296 -1.95 6.82 14.75
CA ALA A 296 -2.94 7.63 14.02
C ALA A 296 -4.38 7.16 14.29
N LEU A 297 -4.63 5.85 14.26
CA LEU A 297 -5.94 5.27 14.53
C LEU A 297 -6.42 5.60 15.95
N CYS A 298 -5.53 5.47 16.94
CA CYS A 298 -5.87 5.63 18.35
C CYS A 298 -5.77 7.09 18.84
N GLY A 299 -5.57 8.07 17.95
CA GLY A 299 -5.45 9.47 18.33
C GLY A 299 -4.22 9.78 19.18
N LEU A 300 -3.15 8.98 19.07
CA LEU A 300 -1.88 9.18 19.76
C LEU A 300 -0.98 10.14 18.95
N PRO A 301 -0.07 10.87 19.60
CA PRO A 301 0.98 11.60 18.89
C PRO A 301 1.78 10.69 17.99
N LEU A 302 2.07 11.14 16.76
CA LEU A 302 2.93 10.40 15.85
C LEU A 302 4.35 10.24 16.43
N GLY A 303 4.97 9.10 16.17
CA GLY A 303 6.34 8.84 16.57
C GLY A 303 7.37 9.42 15.59
N SER A 304 8.63 9.43 16.00
CA SER A 304 9.75 9.86 15.15
C SER A 304 9.94 8.91 13.98
N VAL A 305 10.06 9.46 12.77
CA VAL A 305 10.41 8.73 11.53
C VAL A 305 11.91 8.63 11.31
N MET A 306 12.72 9.10 12.27
CA MET A 306 14.18 9.04 12.17
C MET A 306 14.62 7.59 11.98
N HIS A 307 15.48 7.37 11.00
CA HIS A 307 16.12 6.08 10.77
C HIS A 307 17.52 6.11 11.43
N HIS A 308 17.87 5.02 12.08
CA HIS A 308 19.17 4.82 12.72
C HIS A 308 20.14 4.02 11.84
N SER A 309 19.66 3.51 10.72
CA SER A 309 20.45 2.78 9.73
C SER A 309 19.87 2.95 8.34
N ALA A 310 20.70 2.95 7.32
CA ALA A 310 20.23 2.63 5.98
C ALA A 310 19.84 1.14 5.91
N ALA A 311 19.04 0.75 4.94
CA ALA A 311 18.57 -0.61 4.83
C ALA A 311 18.34 -1.05 3.39
N VAL A 312 18.49 -2.34 3.15
CA VAL A 312 18.04 -3.03 1.95
C VAL A 312 16.96 -4.03 2.36
N MET A 313 15.73 -3.79 1.97
CA MET A 313 14.63 -4.74 2.19
C MET A 313 14.43 -5.55 0.92
N GLN A 314 14.36 -6.87 1.07
CA GLN A 314 14.12 -7.82 -0.02
C GLN A 314 12.92 -8.68 0.30
N ASN A 315 11.98 -8.80 -0.64
CA ASN A 315 10.86 -9.72 -0.53
C ASN A 315 11.31 -11.16 -0.76
N LEU A 316 10.70 -12.09 -0.04
CA LEU A 316 10.88 -13.53 -0.20
C LEU A 316 9.64 -14.10 -0.90
N PHE A 317 9.84 -14.69 -2.08
CA PHE A 317 8.77 -15.23 -2.90
C PHE A 317 8.77 -16.75 -2.87
N GLY A 318 7.57 -17.35 -2.79
CA GLY A 318 7.44 -18.80 -2.89
C GLY A 318 8.41 -19.52 -1.95
N GLU A 319 9.24 -20.38 -2.51
CA GLU A 319 10.21 -21.23 -1.79
C GLU A 319 11.41 -20.48 -1.19
N ASP A 320 11.64 -19.20 -1.57
CA ASP A 320 12.74 -18.41 -0.97
C ASP A 320 12.57 -18.27 0.55
N ALA A 321 11.34 -18.32 1.04
CA ALA A 321 11.07 -18.27 2.48
C ALA A 321 11.54 -19.53 3.23
N GLU A 322 11.79 -20.64 2.53
CA GLU A 322 12.31 -21.88 3.12
C GLU A 322 13.81 -21.78 3.43
N LYS A 323 14.51 -20.84 2.76
CA LYS A 323 15.92 -20.50 3.02
C LYS A 323 16.10 -19.54 4.21
N TRP A 324 15.15 -19.53 5.14
CA TRP A 324 15.13 -18.61 6.28
C TRP A 324 16.41 -18.67 7.13
N HIS A 325 17.04 -19.85 7.23
CA HIS A 325 18.28 -20.06 7.97
C HIS A 325 19.47 -19.33 7.34
N GLU A 326 19.53 -19.21 6.00
CA GLU A 326 20.56 -18.45 5.31
C GLU A 326 20.44 -16.95 5.61
N ALA A 327 19.21 -16.45 5.64
CA ALA A 327 18.96 -15.05 6.02
C ALA A 327 19.39 -14.76 7.46
N LEU A 328 19.17 -15.67 8.39
CA LEU A 328 19.53 -15.52 9.80
C LEU A 328 21.03 -15.73 10.07
N ALA A 329 21.81 -16.25 9.12
CA ALA A 329 23.26 -16.33 9.23
C ALA A 329 23.94 -14.97 9.16
N ASP A 330 23.29 -13.96 8.56
CA ASP A 330 23.74 -12.57 8.56
C ASP A 330 23.28 -11.85 9.84
N PRO A 331 24.19 -11.41 10.74
CA PRO A 331 23.80 -10.76 12.01
C PRO A 331 23.10 -9.41 11.82
N LEU A 332 23.19 -8.79 10.65
CA LEU A 332 22.51 -7.53 10.31
C LEU A 332 21.18 -7.73 9.59
N ALA A 333 20.83 -8.97 9.28
CA ALA A 333 19.54 -9.29 8.65
C ALA A 333 18.43 -9.45 9.70
N LYS A 334 17.26 -8.92 9.35
CA LYS A 334 16.01 -9.05 10.10
C LYS A 334 14.99 -9.77 9.23
N LEU A 335 14.61 -10.97 9.65
CA LEU A 335 13.71 -11.85 8.90
C LEU A 335 12.28 -11.70 9.40
N HIS A 336 11.34 -11.52 8.48
CA HIS A 336 9.89 -11.46 8.74
C HIS A 336 9.16 -12.45 7.85
N LEU A 337 8.68 -13.55 8.44
CA LEU A 337 7.88 -14.56 7.76
C LEU A 337 6.38 -14.32 8.01
N TYR A 338 5.58 -14.39 6.94
CA TYR A 338 4.16 -14.05 7.03
C TYR A 338 3.26 -15.23 7.44
N ARG A 339 3.79 -16.47 7.38
CA ARG A 339 3.05 -17.69 7.75
C ARG A 339 1.78 -17.89 6.91
N LYS A 340 1.83 -17.59 5.63
CA LYS A 340 0.77 -17.90 4.68
C LYS A 340 0.67 -19.41 4.48
N ARG A 341 -0.55 -19.95 4.46
CA ARG A 341 -0.84 -21.39 4.43
C ARG A 341 -0.28 -22.11 3.20
N ALA A 342 -0.26 -21.47 2.04
CA ALA A 342 0.21 -22.09 0.80
C ALA A 342 1.37 -21.29 0.20
N THR A 343 2.49 -21.95 -0.01
CA THR A 343 3.59 -21.47 -0.82
C THR A 343 3.20 -21.57 -2.30
N ARG A 344 3.34 -20.47 -3.05
CA ARG A 344 3.08 -20.42 -4.49
C ARG A 344 4.12 -19.54 -5.16
N PRO A 345 4.57 -19.87 -6.39
CA PRO A 345 5.44 -18.98 -7.17
C PRO A 345 4.89 -17.55 -7.24
N GLY A 346 5.73 -16.55 -7.08
CA GLY A 346 5.35 -15.13 -7.10
C GLY A 346 4.56 -14.63 -5.88
N ARG A 347 4.19 -15.49 -4.92
CA ARG A 347 3.52 -15.06 -3.69
C ARG A 347 4.55 -14.59 -2.66
N LYS A 348 4.41 -13.36 -2.17
CA LYS A 348 5.24 -12.82 -1.07
C LYS A 348 4.98 -13.64 0.20
N MET A 349 5.98 -14.35 0.68
CA MET A 349 5.93 -15.23 1.85
C MET A 349 6.60 -14.62 3.08
N GLY A 350 7.46 -13.64 2.88
CA GLY A 350 8.21 -12.93 3.90
C GLY A 350 9.00 -11.78 3.30
N HIS A 351 9.82 -11.15 4.11
CA HIS A 351 10.86 -10.23 3.68
C HIS A 351 12.07 -10.32 4.62
N VAL A 352 13.19 -9.87 4.13
CA VAL A 352 14.41 -9.66 4.90
C VAL A 352 14.83 -8.20 4.79
N THR A 353 15.06 -7.55 5.92
CA THR A 353 15.67 -6.22 5.97
C THR A 353 17.13 -6.36 6.43
N ARG A 354 18.08 -6.00 5.59
CA ARG A 354 19.49 -5.94 5.94
C ARG A 354 19.85 -4.51 6.31
N LEU A 355 20.31 -4.34 7.55
CA LEU A 355 20.75 -3.04 8.02
C LEU A 355 22.14 -2.75 7.44
N VAL A 356 22.33 -1.51 6.97
CA VAL A 356 23.60 -1.01 6.46
C VAL A 356 24.11 0.03 7.44
N PRO A 357 25.11 -0.32 8.30
CA PRO A 357 25.64 0.61 9.27
C PRO A 357 26.20 1.87 8.60
N HIS A 358 26.03 3.02 9.25
CA HIS A 358 26.75 4.23 8.85
C HIS A 358 28.24 3.97 9.04
N ARG A 359 29.03 4.13 7.96
CA ARG A 359 30.50 4.11 8.03
C ARG A 359 31.00 5.42 8.61
#